data_77d2a5613c52290b4a7e22ce66efcdbd
#
_entry.id   77d2a5613c52290b4a7e22ce66efcdbd
#
_cell.length_a   1.000
_cell.length_b   1.000
_cell.length_c   1.000
_cell.angle_alpha   90.00
_cell.angle_beta   90.00
_cell.angle_gamma   90.00
#
_symmetry.space_group_name_H-M   'P 1'
#
loop_
_entity.id
_entity.type
_entity.pdbx_description
1 polymer ?
#
loop_
_entity_poly.entity_id
_entity_poly.type
_entity_poly.pdbx_seq_one_letter_code
_entity_poly.pdbx_strand_id
1 'polypeptide(L)'
;DVSADSQYASAIRTASSNEWMSGFLGGNFKPEEGVTLRDAAKGVLGLLGYTNEDFSGNLNGNRMAKFSALSLDSGIFRNQDEVLTREDCIHLFYNLMKAQMKEGGQYGSKVFDLTYNSDGEVNTSSILDNSLKGPKILNQGSRNLKHLVPFSLDKAVMFLNGESSDEIEINDYATVVYYHEETKTIFAYSSDGENKGATD
;
A
#
# COMPACT_ATOMS: atom_id res chain seq x y z
N ASP A 1 19.57 3.03 17.78
CA ASP A 1 19.71 1.93 16.84
C ASP A 1 19.18 2.26 15.43
N VAL A 2 18.58 3.44 15.23
CA VAL A 2 18.20 3.94 13.91
C VAL A 2 19.20 5.02 13.49
N SER A 3 19.98 4.76 12.43
CA SER A 3 20.88 5.77 11.87
C SER A 3 20.09 6.95 11.30
N ALA A 4 20.63 8.17 11.45
CA ALA A 4 20.06 9.36 10.84
C ALA A 4 19.99 9.28 9.29
N ASP A 5 20.91 8.54 8.71
CA ASP A 5 21.01 8.31 7.25
C ASP A 5 20.12 7.15 6.76
N SER A 6 19.41 6.46 7.66
CA SER A 6 18.46 5.43 7.26
C SER A 6 17.31 6.03 6.45
N GLN A 7 16.97 5.41 5.33
CA GLN A 7 15.81 5.80 4.52
C GLN A 7 14.49 5.79 5.31
N TYR A 8 14.42 5.05 6.42
CA TYR A 8 13.26 4.94 7.29
C TYR A 8 13.28 5.92 8.48
N ALA A 9 14.38 6.66 8.70
CA ALA A 9 14.55 7.50 9.89
C ALA A 9 13.42 8.53 10.05
N SER A 10 12.98 9.16 8.96
CA SER A 10 11.88 10.13 8.97
C SER A 10 10.56 9.49 9.33
N ALA A 11 10.22 8.35 8.71
CA ALA A 11 8.99 7.62 8.98
C ALA A 11 8.93 7.13 10.43
N ILE A 12 10.03 6.55 10.94
CA ILE A 12 10.14 6.10 12.35
C ILE A 12 9.96 7.27 13.31
N ARG A 13 10.58 8.43 13.04
CA ARG A 13 10.43 9.62 13.87
C ARG A 13 8.97 10.08 13.89
N THR A 14 8.32 10.14 12.74
CA THR A 14 6.91 10.54 12.64
C THR A 14 6.02 9.55 13.40
N ALA A 15 6.18 8.25 13.20
CA ALA A 15 5.39 7.24 13.87
C ALA A 15 5.58 7.25 15.40
N SER A 16 6.81 7.47 15.86
CA SER A 16 7.13 7.57 17.30
C SER A 16 6.60 8.85 17.91
N SER A 17 6.72 10.00 17.22
CA SER A 17 6.23 11.30 17.72
C SER A 17 4.71 11.37 17.82
N ASN A 18 3.99 10.60 16.99
CA ASN A 18 2.55 10.49 17.04
C ASN A 18 2.06 9.28 17.89
N GLU A 19 2.97 8.61 18.58
CA GLU A 19 2.66 7.42 19.40
C GLU A 19 2.01 6.24 18.64
N TRP A 20 2.04 6.25 17.32
CA TRP A 20 1.56 5.14 16.49
C TRP A 20 2.42 3.89 16.68
N MET A 21 3.71 4.09 16.85
CA MET A 21 4.67 3.03 17.20
C MET A 21 5.46 3.45 18.44
N SER A 22 5.89 2.47 19.21
CA SER A 22 6.74 2.70 20.38
C SER A 22 8.01 1.90 20.25
N GLY A 23 9.12 2.46 20.67
CA GLY A 23 10.35 1.70 20.86
C GLY A 23 10.27 0.72 22.02
N PHE A 24 11.29 -0.11 22.15
CA PHE A 24 11.45 -1.08 23.22
C PHE A 24 12.05 -0.44 24.48
N LEU A 25 11.99 -1.15 25.58
CA LEU A 25 12.68 -0.76 26.80
C LEU A 25 14.18 -0.56 26.50
N GLY A 26 14.73 0.56 27.00
CA GLY A 26 16.11 0.96 26.71
C GLY A 26 16.28 1.93 25.55
N GLY A 27 15.18 2.38 24.92
CA GLY A 27 15.18 3.43 23.90
C GLY A 27 15.51 2.97 22.48
N ASN A 28 15.61 1.67 22.25
CA ASN A 28 15.83 1.10 20.92
C ASN A 28 14.52 0.96 20.18
N PHE A 29 14.52 1.22 18.87
CA PHE A 29 13.36 1.04 18.01
C PHE A 29 13.32 -0.35 17.34
N LYS A 30 14.50 -0.91 17.06
CA LYS A 30 14.72 -2.22 16.42
C LYS A 30 14.03 -2.33 15.05
N PRO A 31 14.44 -1.54 14.08
CA PRO A 31 13.74 -1.42 12.79
C PRO A 31 13.75 -2.71 11.96
N GLU A 32 14.63 -3.64 12.24
CA GLU A 32 14.74 -4.94 11.55
C GLU A 32 13.90 -6.06 12.19
N GLU A 33 13.28 -5.80 13.34
CA GLU A 33 12.40 -6.79 13.96
C GLU A 33 11.01 -6.78 13.29
N GLY A 34 10.42 -7.97 13.16
CA GLY A 34 9.09 -8.12 12.57
C GLY A 34 8.01 -7.49 13.46
N VAL A 35 7.02 -6.87 12.84
CA VAL A 35 5.89 -6.23 13.52
C VAL A 35 4.80 -7.27 13.78
N THR A 36 4.34 -7.41 15.03
CA THR A 36 3.23 -8.29 15.37
C THR A 36 1.89 -7.66 15.01
N LEU A 37 0.83 -8.49 14.88
CA LEU A 37 -0.53 -8.00 14.65
C LEU A 37 -0.96 -7.01 15.73
N ARG A 38 -0.61 -7.23 16.99
CA ARG A 38 -0.90 -6.34 18.13
C ARG A 38 -0.23 -4.97 17.97
N ASP A 39 1.03 -4.95 17.56
CA ASP A 39 1.77 -3.69 17.37
C ASP A 39 1.23 -2.91 16.17
N ALA A 40 0.91 -3.61 15.09
CA ALA A 40 0.26 -3.02 13.93
C ALA A 40 -1.14 -2.47 14.28
N ALA A 41 -1.93 -3.21 15.07
CA ALA A 41 -3.25 -2.76 15.55
C ALA A 41 -3.14 -1.46 16.35
N LYS A 42 -2.13 -1.30 17.22
CA LYS A 42 -1.87 -0.04 17.91
C LYS A 42 -1.64 1.10 16.92
N GLY A 43 -0.78 0.87 15.93
CA GLY A 43 -0.41 1.88 14.93
C GLY A 43 -1.62 2.33 14.09
N VAL A 44 -2.38 1.40 13.53
CA VAL A 44 -3.53 1.74 12.67
C VAL A 44 -4.69 2.35 13.47
N LEU A 45 -4.92 1.92 14.70
CA LEU A 45 -5.91 2.58 15.57
C LEU A 45 -5.48 4.02 15.89
N GLY A 46 -4.19 4.28 16.08
CA GLY A 46 -3.65 5.63 16.21
C GLY A 46 -3.89 6.49 14.98
N LEU A 47 -3.70 5.94 13.77
CA LEU A 47 -4.04 6.62 12.52
C LEU A 47 -5.53 6.95 12.41
N LEU A 48 -6.39 6.12 12.96
CA LEU A 48 -7.85 6.35 13.02
C LEU A 48 -8.27 7.33 14.12
N GLY A 49 -7.32 7.86 14.91
CA GLY A 49 -7.56 8.84 15.97
C GLY A 49 -7.84 8.25 17.35
N TYR A 50 -7.60 6.95 17.54
CA TYR A 50 -7.73 6.33 18.87
C TYR A 50 -6.44 6.45 19.67
N THR A 51 -6.55 6.81 20.94
CA THR A 51 -5.44 6.93 21.89
C THR A 51 -5.55 5.90 23.01
N ASN A 52 -4.57 5.83 23.87
CA ASN A 52 -4.60 4.96 25.05
C ASN A 52 -5.80 5.28 25.99
N GLU A 53 -6.24 6.52 26.02
CA GLU A 53 -7.36 6.99 26.86
C GLU A 53 -8.71 6.42 26.44
N ASP A 54 -8.81 5.96 25.18
CA ASP A 54 -10.03 5.33 24.66
C ASP A 54 -10.21 3.88 25.15
N PHE A 55 -9.18 3.32 25.78
CA PHE A 55 -9.16 1.93 26.19
C PHE A 55 -8.92 1.81 27.70
N SER A 56 -9.98 1.51 28.45
CA SER A 56 -9.89 1.29 29.91
C SER A 56 -9.62 -0.18 30.23
N GLY A 57 -8.96 -0.43 31.36
CA GLY A 57 -8.74 -1.81 31.85
C GLY A 57 -7.69 -2.57 31.06
N ASN A 58 -8.07 -3.67 30.42
CA ASN A 58 -7.15 -4.46 29.58
C ASN A 58 -6.87 -3.76 28.25
N LEU A 59 -5.88 -2.88 28.23
CA LEU A 59 -5.53 -2.04 27.10
C LEU A 59 -5.34 -2.84 25.78
N ASN A 60 -4.56 -3.92 25.82
CA ASN A 60 -4.29 -4.72 24.62
C ASN A 60 -5.52 -5.48 24.13
N GLY A 61 -6.28 -6.10 25.05
CA GLY A 61 -7.51 -6.80 24.71
C GLY A 61 -8.56 -5.87 24.11
N ASN A 62 -8.72 -4.68 24.68
CA ASN A 62 -9.68 -3.69 24.19
C ASN A 62 -9.27 -3.07 22.84
N ARG A 63 -7.97 -2.87 22.60
CA ARG A 63 -7.46 -2.50 21.27
C ARG A 63 -7.76 -3.57 20.23
N MET A 64 -7.48 -4.84 20.53
CA MET A 64 -7.76 -5.92 19.59
C MET A 64 -9.26 -6.06 19.33
N ALA A 65 -10.11 -5.93 20.34
CA ALA A 65 -11.56 -5.92 20.17
C ALA A 65 -12.03 -4.76 19.28
N LYS A 66 -11.47 -3.56 19.45
CA LYS A 66 -11.77 -2.41 18.59
C LYS A 66 -11.27 -2.60 17.17
N PHE A 67 -10.08 -3.16 17.01
CA PHE A 67 -9.48 -3.51 15.73
C PHE A 67 -10.39 -4.44 14.92
N SER A 68 -10.88 -5.51 15.55
CA SER A 68 -11.84 -6.43 14.92
C SER A 68 -13.22 -5.78 14.68
N ALA A 69 -13.70 -4.95 15.60
CA ALA A 69 -14.97 -4.25 15.42
C ALA A 69 -14.97 -3.27 14.23
N LEU A 70 -13.80 -2.78 13.82
CA LEU A 70 -13.62 -1.96 12.63
C LEU A 70 -13.27 -2.79 11.38
N SER A 71 -13.32 -4.12 11.47
CA SER A 71 -12.99 -5.07 10.39
C SER A 71 -11.57 -4.90 9.85
N LEU A 72 -10.65 -4.38 10.67
CA LEU A 72 -9.25 -4.17 10.27
C LEU A 72 -8.49 -5.50 10.12
N ASP A 73 -8.97 -6.59 10.73
CA ASP A 73 -8.44 -7.94 10.64
C ASP A 73 -9.02 -8.77 9.47
N SER A 74 -9.88 -8.19 8.64
CA SER A 74 -10.49 -8.91 7.53
C SER A 74 -9.41 -9.43 6.56
N GLY A 75 -9.42 -10.75 6.31
CA GLY A 75 -8.42 -11.43 5.47
C GLY A 75 -7.07 -11.70 6.16
N ILE A 76 -6.92 -11.37 7.45
CA ILE A 76 -5.71 -11.61 8.24
C ILE A 76 -5.96 -12.76 9.22
N PHE A 77 -5.27 -13.88 9.02
CA PHE A 77 -5.44 -15.09 9.83
C PHE A 77 -4.23 -15.29 10.77
N ARG A 78 -3.98 -14.28 11.64
CA ARG A 78 -2.89 -14.25 12.59
C ARG A 78 -3.39 -14.10 14.02
N ASN A 79 -2.69 -14.75 14.95
CA ASN A 79 -2.84 -14.43 16.36
C ASN A 79 -2.16 -13.08 16.66
N GLN A 80 -2.59 -12.43 17.72
CA GLN A 80 -2.11 -11.08 18.06
C GLN A 80 -0.59 -10.95 18.23
N ASP A 81 0.09 -12.06 18.62
CA ASP A 81 1.53 -12.11 18.89
C ASP A 81 2.35 -12.62 17.70
N GLU A 82 1.70 -12.97 16.59
CA GLU A 82 2.36 -13.40 15.36
C GLU A 82 2.78 -12.21 14.51
N VAL A 83 3.94 -12.36 13.87
CA VAL A 83 4.49 -11.37 12.95
C VAL A 83 3.71 -11.37 11.64
N LEU A 84 3.41 -10.19 11.13
CA LEU A 84 2.70 -10.00 9.86
C LEU A 84 3.60 -10.33 8.67
N THR A 85 3.01 -10.95 7.66
CA THR A 85 3.60 -11.10 6.33
C THR A 85 3.28 -9.88 5.45
N ARG A 86 3.87 -9.82 4.26
CA ARG A 86 3.53 -8.81 3.26
C ARG A 86 2.06 -8.88 2.84
N GLU A 87 1.52 -10.09 2.70
CA GLU A 87 0.11 -10.33 2.37
C GLU A 87 -0.82 -9.79 3.46
N ASP A 88 -0.51 -10.09 4.73
CA ASP A 88 -1.25 -9.55 5.87
C ASP A 88 -1.23 -8.00 5.87
N CYS A 89 -0.09 -7.38 5.52
CA CYS A 89 0.02 -5.93 5.42
C CYS A 89 -0.84 -5.34 4.29
N ILE A 90 -0.95 -6.02 3.15
CA ILE A 90 -1.83 -5.58 2.04
C ILE A 90 -3.28 -5.56 2.53
N HIS A 91 -3.75 -6.64 3.16
CA HIS A 91 -5.09 -6.69 3.76
C HIS A 91 -5.29 -5.59 4.79
N LEU A 92 -4.33 -5.41 5.70
CA LEU A 92 -4.38 -4.41 6.76
C LEU A 92 -4.54 -2.99 6.19
N PHE A 93 -3.71 -2.61 5.21
CA PHE A 93 -3.78 -1.28 4.63
C PHE A 93 -5.06 -1.07 3.82
N TYR A 94 -5.51 -2.08 3.09
CA TYR A 94 -6.77 -2.00 2.38
C TYR A 94 -7.96 -1.83 3.33
N ASN A 95 -7.99 -2.58 4.43
CA ASN A 95 -9.01 -2.45 5.46
C ASN A 95 -8.96 -1.08 6.15
N LEU A 96 -7.73 -0.55 6.39
CA LEU A 96 -7.55 0.79 6.95
C LEU A 96 -8.16 1.87 6.03
N MET A 97 -7.99 1.76 4.71
CA MET A 97 -8.61 2.73 3.78
C MET A 97 -10.13 2.79 3.94
N LYS A 98 -10.78 1.65 4.24
CA LYS A 98 -12.24 1.55 4.42
C LYS A 98 -12.71 1.88 5.84
N ALA A 99 -11.83 1.83 6.81
CA ALA A 99 -12.18 1.96 8.22
C ALA A 99 -12.70 3.36 8.58
N GLN A 100 -13.68 3.38 9.49
CA GLN A 100 -14.20 4.62 10.05
C GLN A 100 -13.22 5.20 11.06
N MET A 101 -12.91 6.48 10.92
CA MET A 101 -12.15 7.24 11.90
C MET A 101 -13.00 7.50 13.18
N LYS A 102 -12.35 7.72 14.29
CA LYS A 102 -13.00 8.06 15.57
C LYS A 102 -13.90 9.30 15.45
N GLU A 103 -13.46 10.30 14.70
CA GLU A 103 -14.19 11.55 14.45
C GLU A 103 -15.21 11.45 13.31
N GLY A 104 -15.36 10.27 12.73
CA GLY A 104 -16.27 10.01 11.62
C GLY A 104 -15.64 10.19 10.24
N GLY A 105 -16.22 9.50 9.28
CA GLY A 105 -15.72 9.41 7.91
C GLY A 105 -14.67 8.33 7.72
N GLN A 106 -14.58 7.83 6.51
CA GLN A 106 -13.59 6.79 6.17
C GLN A 106 -12.18 7.38 6.05
N TYR A 107 -11.17 6.66 6.56
CA TYR A 107 -9.79 7.11 6.56
C TYR A 107 -9.28 7.43 5.14
N GLY A 108 -9.53 6.53 4.18
CA GLY A 108 -9.11 6.75 2.81
C GLY A 108 -9.74 7.98 2.16
N SER A 109 -11.01 8.30 2.49
CA SER A 109 -11.64 9.52 1.99
C SER A 109 -11.04 10.78 2.60
N LYS A 110 -10.73 10.74 3.90
CA LYS A 110 -10.21 11.92 4.62
C LYS A 110 -8.76 12.24 4.30
N VAL A 111 -7.95 11.21 4.05
CA VAL A 111 -6.50 11.35 3.91
C VAL A 111 -6.05 11.31 2.45
N PHE A 112 -6.76 10.57 1.60
CA PHE A 112 -6.36 10.30 0.22
C PHE A 112 -7.44 10.66 -0.82
N ASP A 113 -8.53 11.32 -0.41
CA ASP A 113 -9.66 11.68 -1.27
C ASP A 113 -10.27 10.48 -2.03
N LEU A 114 -10.17 9.27 -1.44
CA LEU A 114 -10.73 8.07 -2.06
C LEU A 114 -12.25 8.12 -2.08
N THR A 115 -12.81 7.62 -3.15
CA THR A 115 -14.25 7.36 -3.27
C THR A 115 -14.56 5.88 -3.12
N TYR A 116 -15.80 5.57 -2.81
CA TYR A 116 -16.26 4.20 -2.56
C TYR A 116 -17.48 3.90 -3.43
N ASN A 117 -17.60 2.64 -3.83
CA ASN A 117 -18.79 2.15 -4.51
C ASN A 117 -19.95 1.90 -3.51
N SER A 118 -21.11 1.48 -4.01
CA SER A 118 -22.29 1.18 -3.18
C SER A 118 -22.08 0.09 -2.14
N ASP A 119 -21.10 -0.79 -2.36
CA ASP A 119 -20.79 -1.93 -1.50
C ASP A 119 -19.75 -1.55 -0.42
N GLY A 120 -19.31 -0.29 -0.40
CA GLY A 120 -18.33 0.23 0.55
C GLY A 120 -16.88 -0.11 0.21
N GLU A 121 -16.64 -0.69 -0.97
CA GLU A 121 -15.30 -0.97 -1.46
C GLU A 121 -14.69 0.28 -2.11
N VAL A 122 -13.36 0.40 -2.06
CA VAL A 122 -12.64 1.51 -2.67
C VAL A 122 -12.89 1.53 -4.17
N ASN A 123 -13.32 2.67 -4.69
CA ASN A 123 -13.46 2.88 -6.11
C ASN A 123 -12.08 3.03 -6.75
N THR A 124 -11.54 1.92 -7.27
CA THR A 124 -10.21 1.89 -7.88
C THR A 124 -10.09 2.80 -9.10
N SER A 125 -11.19 3.08 -9.80
CA SER A 125 -11.19 4.04 -10.92
C SER A 125 -10.76 5.44 -10.47
N SER A 126 -11.15 5.88 -9.27
CA SER A 126 -10.77 7.20 -8.76
C SER A 126 -9.27 7.32 -8.46
N ILE A 127 -8.62 6.21 -8.09
CA ILE A 127 -7.16 6.17 -7.90
C ILE A 127 -6.45 6.20 -9.25
N LEU A 128 -6.95 5.43 -10.22
CA LEU A 128 -6.36 5.31 -11.55
C LEU A 128 -6.50 6.61 -12.36
N ASP A 129 -7.65 7.25 -12.32
CA ASP A 129 -7.94 8.46 -13.12
C ASP A 129 -7.03 9.64 -12.79
N ASN A 130 -6.55 9.76 -11.58
CA ASN A 130 -5.78 10.93 -11.15
C ASN A 130 -4.25 10.74 -11.24
N SER A 131 -3.75 9.52 -11.18
CA SER A 131 -2.32 9.26 -11.05
C SER A 131 -1.73 8.43 -12.18
N LEU A 132 -2.49 7.51 -12.78
CA LEU A 132 -2.02 6.68 -13.88
C LEU A 132 -2.39 7.30 -15.22
N LYS A 133 -1.37 7.49 -16.07
CA LYS A 133 -1.50 7.95 -17.45
C LYS A 133 -1.43 6.75 -18.40
N GLY A 134 -2.28 6.73 -19.39
CA GLY A 134 -2.39 5.65 -20.39
C GLY A 134 -3.84 5.33 -20.70
N PRO A 135 -4.14 4.23 -21.40
CA PRO A 135 -3.16 3.29 -21.95
C PRO A 135 -2.37 3.87 -23.13
N LYS A 136 -1.12 3.48 -23.25
CA LYS A 136 -0.31 3.68 -24.46
C LYS A 136 0.10 2.31 -25.01
N ILE A 137 0.23 2.22 -26.32
CA ILE A 137 0.55 0.94 -26.98
C ILE A 137 2.00 0.97 -27.45
N LEU A 138 2.76 -0.01 -27.03
CA LEU A 138 4.08 -0.32 -27.51
C LEU A 138 3.98 -1.56 -28.39
N ASN A 139 4.39 -1.45 -29.64
CA ASN A 139 4.42 -2.53 -30.61
C ASN A 139 5.59 -2.33 -31.59
N GLN A 140 5.82 -3.27 -32.51
CA GLN A 140 6.94 -3.19 -33.49
C GLN A 140 6.92 -1.93 -34.37
N GLY A 141 5.77 -1.32 -34.59
CA GLY A 141 5.62 -0.04 -35.28
C GLY A 141 5.71 1.18 -34.38
N SER A 142 5.79 0.98 -33.07
CA SER A 142 5.84 2.03 -32.07
C SER A 142 7.26 2.53 -31.86
N ARG A 143 7.35 3.77 -31.43
CA ARG A 143 8.58 4.33 -30.91
C ARG A 143 8.97 3.61 -29.60
N ASN A 144 10.26 3.64 -29.32
CA ASN A 144 10.86 3.10 -28.10
C ASN A 144 10.08 3.55 -26.85
N LEU A 145 10.03 2.72 -25.81
CA LEU A 145 9.36 3.00 -24.54
C LEU A 145 9.66 4.40 -23.99
N LYS A 146 10.91 4.87 -24.14
CA LYS A 146 11.34 6.22 -23.73
C LYS A 146 10.56 7.36 -24.39
N HIS A 147 9.85 7.10 -25.48
CA HIS A 147 9.01 8.10 -26.15
C HIS A 147 7.56 8.04 -25.71
N LEU A 148 7.18 7.02 -24.95
CA LEU A 148 5.82 6.87 -24.42
C LEU A 148 5.65 7.54 -23.06
N VAL A 149 6.73 7.74 -22.32
CA VAL A 149 6.72 8.34 -20.97
C VAL A 149 7.46 9.69 -20.97
N PRO A 150 7.06 10.66 -20.13
CA PRO A 150 7.65 11.99 -20.10
C PRO A 150 8.92 12.10 -19.23
N PHE A 151 9.46 10.97 -18.76
CA PHE A 151 10.63 10.93 -17.86
C PHE A 151 11.67 9.94 -18.35
N SER A 152 12.92 10.05 -17.81
CA SER A 152 14.02 9.15 -18.13
C SER A 152 13.78 7.75 -17.56
N LEU A 153 14.08 6.71 -18.32
CA LEU A 153 13.98 5.32 -17.92
C LEU A 153 15.06 4.90 -16.91
N ASP A 154 16.18 5.61 -16.84
CA ASP A 154 17.33 5.28 -15.98
C ASP A 154 16.96 5.22 -14.48
N LYS A 155 15.88 5.88 -14.09
CA LYS A 155 15.39 5.94 -12.72
C LYS A 155 13.95 5.45 -12.59
N ALA A 156 13.44 4.82 -13.63
CA ALA A 156 12.09 4.30 -13.64
C ALA A 156 12.01 2.96 -12.89
N VAL A 157 10.97 2.77 -12.13
CA VAL A 157 10.59 1.47 -11.61
C VAL A 157 9.64 0.85 -12.60
N MET A 158 9.95 -0.34 -13.10
CA MET A 158 9.15 -0.99 -14.15
C MET A 158 8.57 -2.31 -13.67
N PHE A 159 7.33 -2.54 -14.05
CA PHE A 159 6.62 -3.80 -13.84
C PHE A 159 6.12 -4.33 -15.18
N LEU A 160 6.41 -5.60 -15.46
CA LEU A 160 5.89 -6.32 -16.62
C LEU A 160 5.00 -7.46 -16.13
N ASN A 161 3.73 -7.45 -16.54
CA ASN A 161 2.72 -8.44 -16.13
C ASN A 161 2.62 -8.61 -14.59
N GLY A 162 2.87 -7.52 -13.83
CA GLY A 162 2.81 -7.50 -12.37
C GLY A 162 4.11 -7.82 -11.66
N GLU A 163 5.14 -8.27 -12.37
CA GLU A 163 6.47 -8.56 -11.82
C GLU A 163 7.44 -7.40 -12.06
N SER A 164 8.37 -7.18 -11.12
CA SER A 164 9.42 -6.18 -11.29
C SER A 164 10.33 -6.56 -12.46
N SER A 165 10.63 -5.61 -13.32
CA SER A 165 11.46 -5.81 -14.51
C SER A 165 12.43 -4.65 -14.68
N ASP A 166 13.65 -4.95 -15.11
CA ASP A 166 14.65 -3.93 -15.44
C ASP A 166 14.48 -3.41 -16.88
N GLU A 167 13.75 -4.15 -17.71
CA GLU A 167 13.53 -3.82 -19.11
C GLU A 167 12.14 -4.25 -19.58
N ILE A 168 11.54 -3.46 -20.47
CA ILE A 168 10.30 -3.82 -21.18
C ILE A 168 10.64 -3.85 -22.67
N GLU A 169 10.81 -5.06 -23.17
CA GLU A 169 11.13 -5.30 -24.57
C GLU A 169 9.89 -5.17 -25.47
N ILE A 170 10.11 -4.75 -26.71
CA ILE A 170 9.12 -4.80 -27.76
C ILE A 170 9.10 -6.22 -28.31
N ASN A 171 7.99 -6.91 -28.19
CA ASN A 171 7.77 -8.23 -28.76
C ASN A 171 6.81 -8.16 -29.97
N ASP A 172 6.46 -9.31 -30.53
CA ASP A 172 5.54 -9.42 -31.68
C ASP A 172 4.09 -9.02 -31.33
N TYR A 173 3.79 -8.91 -30.03
CA TYR A 173 2.48 -8.56 -29.53
C TYR A 173 2.47 -7.13 -28.98
N ALA A 174 1.31 -6.50 -29.04
CA ALA A 174 1.14 -5.17 -28.46
C ALA A 174 1.28 -5.23 -26.93
N THR A 175 2.10 -4.36 -26.38
CA THR A 175 2.24 -4.16 -24.94
C THR A 175 1.47 -2.91 -24.53
N VAL A 176 0.55 -3.06 -23.60
CA VAL A 176 -0.22 -1.95 -23.02
C VAL A 176 0.59 -1.33 -21.88
N VAL A 177 0.81 -0.03 -21.94
CA VAL A 177 1.66 0.69 -20.98
C VAL A 177 0.86 1.76 -20.26
N TYR A 178 0.90 1.72 -18.95
CA TYR A 178 0.49 2.79 -18.05
C TYR A 178 1.70 3.32 -17.30
N TYR A 179 1.67 4.57 -16.88
CA TYR A 179 2.75 5.13 -16.06
C TYR A 179 2.23 6.14 -15.04
N HIS A 180 2.97 6.23 -13.95
CA HIS A 180 2.79 7.26 -12.93
C HIS A 180 3.96 8.24 -13.02
N GLU A 181 3.69 9.52 -13.29
CA GLU A 181 4.72 10.49 -13.60
C GLU A 181 5.56 10.89 -12.39
N GLU A 182 4.93 11.12 -11.24
CA GLU A 182 5.61 11.55 -10.02
C GLU A 182 6.54 10.48 -9.45
N THR A 183 6.07 9.23 -9.39
CA THR A 183 6.87 8.10 -8.89
C THR A 183 7.79 7.50 -9.94
N LYS A 184 7.66 7.93 -11.21
CA LYS A 184 8.39 7.37 -12.35
C LYS A 184 8.21 5.85 -12.48
N THR A 185 7.00 5.38 -12.23
CA THR A 185 6.67 3.96 -12.28
C THR A 185 5.96 3.66 -13.61
N ILE A 186 6.34 2.54 -14.23
CA ILE A 186 5.76 2.04 -15.47
C ILE A 186 5.16 0.67 -15.22
N PHE A 187 3.92 0.49 -15.65
CA PHE A 187 3.20 -0.78 -15.63
C PHE A 187 2.94 -1.21 -17.06
N ALA A 188 3.54 -2.30 -17.47
CA ALA A 188 3.39 -2.87 -18.81
C ALA A 188 2.70 -4.22 -18.75
N TYR A 189 1.80 -4.44 -19.68
CA TYR A 189 1.05 -5.68 -19.82
C TYR A 189 1.22 -6.15 -21.25
N SER A 190 1.98 -7.22 -21.41
CA SER A 190 2.30 -7.83 -22.69
C SER A 190 1.68 -9.21 -22.79
N SER A 191 1.14 -9.57 -23.95
CA SER A 191 0.77 -10.94 -24.24
C SER A 191 2.03 -11.68 -24.70
N ASP A 192 2.26 -12.85 -24.15
CA ASP A 192 3.28 -13.80 -24.61
C ASP A 192 2.72 -14.78 -25.66
N GLY A 193 1.47 -14.61 -26.06
CA GLY A 193 0.76 -15.48 -26.98
C GLY A 193 0.18 -16.73 -26.32
N GLU A 194 0.52 -17.01 -25.06
CA GLU A 194 -0.04 -18.11 -24.27
C GLU A 194 -1.33 -17.72 -23.54
N ASN A 195 -1.43 -16.45 -23.15
CA ASN A 195 -2.67 -15.89 -22.58
C ASN A 195 -3.67 -15.56 -23.70
N LYS A 196 -4.20 -16.59 -24.33
CA LYS A 196 -5.42 -16.45 -25.10
C LYS A 196 -6.53 -16.21 -24.11
N GLY A 197 -6.89 -14.95 -23.92
CA GLY A 197 -8.13 -14.62 -23.24
C GLY A 197 -9.25 -15.44 -23.85
N ALA A 198 -10.02 -16.13 -23.01
CA ALA A 198 -11.21 -16.80 -23.48
C ALA A 198 -12.08 -15.74 -24.15
N THR A 199 -12.12 -15.76 -25.46
CA THR A 199 -13.16 -15.10 -26.24
C THR A 199 -14.30 -16.09 -26.36
N ASP A 200 -15.26 -16.00 -25.48
CA ASP A 200 -16.62 -16.46 -25.74
C ASP A 200 -17.42 -15.31 -26.34
#